data_11eaa200ba35e0f24e229a5ca370bf83
#
_entry.id   11eaa200ba35e0f24e229a5ca370bf83
#
_cell.length_a   1.000
_cell.length_b   1.000
_cell.length_c   1.000
_cell.angle_alpha   90.00
_cell.angle_beta   90.00
_cell.angle_gamma   90.00
#
_symmetry.space_group_name_H-M   'P 1'
#
loop_
_entity.id
_entity.type
_entity.pdbx_description
1 polymer ?
#
loop_
_entity_poly.entity_id
_entity_poly.type
_entity_poly.pdbx_seq_one_letter_code
_entity_poly.pdbx_strand_id
1 'polypeptide(L)'
;VWIKTRDQEILVDAASVVPGDHIVIHVGNVIPFDGVVADGEAMINQASMTGESEPVRKEKGGFVYAGTVVEEGELTIEVKAVSGSTRYEKIVTMIEDSEKLKSAVEGRAEHLADRLVPYTFLGTALTWLFTRNVTRTLSVLMVDFSCALKLAMPLTVLTAIREANAAKITVKGGKYLEAFSEASTIVFDKTGTLTKAQPTLYSVVTFGKEKEDDLLRLAACLEEHFPHSMAKAVVRAAAERNLEHEEVHSKVEYIVAHGIASYVGEKRVVIGSAHFVFEDEKCLIPEDGKEKFDNIPEEYSHLYLAIDGRLAAVICIEDPLREEAKASVEALRGAGISKIVMMTGDSDRTAKAIAARVGVDKYYSEVLPEDKAKFVEEAKAQGRKVLMLSLIHI
;
A
#
# COMPACT_ATOMS: atom_id res chain seq x y z
N VAL A 1 -3.74 -19.54 24.87
CA VAL A 1 -4.77 -19.49 23.81
C VAL A 1 -5.93 -20.40 24.23
N TRP A 2 -7.17 -19.93 24.03
CA TRP A 2 -8.36 -20.72 24.31
C TRP A 2 -8.75 -21.55 23.09
N ILE A 3 -8.70 -22.89 23.19
CA ILE A 3 -9.18 -23.79 22.13
C ILE A 3 -10.63 -24.18 22.44
N LYS A 4 -11.51 -24.07 21.44
CA LYS A 4 -12.91 -24.49 21.51
C LYS A 4 -12.99 -25.97 21.17
N THR A 5 -13.29 -26.79 22.20
CA THR A 5 -13.68 -28.18 22.02
C THR A 5 -15.20 -28.27 22.20
N ARG A 6 -15.89 -29.25 21.64
CA ARG A 6 -17.35 -29.32 21.43
C ARG A 6 -18.25 -28.65 22.48
N ASP A 7 -17.85 -28.61 23.78
CA ASP A 7 -18.64 -28.03 24.88
C ASP A 7 -17.82 -27.22 25.91
N GLN A 8 -16.50 -27.01 25.69
CA GLN A 8 -15.64 -26.34 26.66
C GLN A 8 -14.51 -25.56 25.96
N GLU A 9 -14.14 -24.44 26.57
CA GLU A 9 -12.93 -23.70 26.20
C GLU A 9 -11.80 -24.14 27.12
N ILE A 10 -10.71 -24.59 26.55
CA ILE A 10 -9.53 -25.08 27.28
C ILE A 10 -8.36 -24.15 26.99
N LEU A 11 -7.74 -23.62 28.05
CA LEU A 11 -6.53 -22.82 27.92
C LEU A 11 -5.34 -23.73 27.63
N VAL A 12 -4.69 -23.51 26.48
CA VAL A 12 -3.49 -24.25 26.05
C VAL A 12 -2.34 -23.31 25.76
N ASP A 13 -1.12 -23.86 25.76
CA ASP A 13 0.04 -23.10 25.30
C ASP A 13 -0.08 -22.85 23.78
N ALA A 14 0.25 -21.64 23.36
CA ALA A 14 0.26 -21.25 21.95
C ALA A 14 1.15 -22.17 21.08
N ALA A 15 2.24 -22.70 21.65
CA ALA A 15 3.14 -23.63 20.97
C ALA A 15 2.52 -24.99 20.64
N SER A 16 1.39 -25.36 21.29
CA SER A 16 0.70 -26.64 21.06
C SER A 16 -0.42 -26.55 20.01
N VAL A 17 -0.74 -25.37 19.53
CA VAL A 17 -1.78 -25.13 18.52
C VAL A 17 -1.31 -25.62 17.15
N VAL A 18 -2.18 -26.32 16.43
CA VAL A 18 -1.91 -26.82 15.07
C VAL A 18 -2.90 -26.24 14.06
N PRO A 19 -2.54 -26.17 12.77
CA PRO A 19 -3.49 -25.75 11.73
C PRO A 19 -4.75 -26.63 11.74
N GLY A 20 -5.93 -25.99 11.69
CA GLY A 20 -7.23 -26.65 11.80
C GLY A 20 -7.85 -26.55 13.19
N ASP A 21 -7.11 -26.14 14.22
CA ASP A 21 -7.68 -25.89 15.55
C ASP A 21 -8.61 -24.67 15.53
N HIS A 22 -9.64 -24.72 16.38
CA HIS A 22 -10.56 -23.62 16.57
C HIS A 22 -10.22 -22.89 17.87
N ILE A 23 -9.80 -21.65 17.79
CA ILE A 23 -9.45 -20.83 18.94
C ILE A 23 -10.47 -19.70 19.14
N VAL A 24 -10.77 -19.39 20.39
CA VAL A 24 -11.65 -18.28 20.77
C VAL A 24 -10.80 -17.08 21.14
N ILE A 25 -11.15 -15.94 20.58
CA ILE A 25 -10.48 -14.66 20.82
C ILE A 25 -11.49 -13.69 21.40
N HIS A 26 -11.27 -13.30 22.63
CA HIS A 26 -12.13 -12.34 23.35
C HIS A 26 -11.69 -10.90 23.08
N VAL A 27 -12.59 -9.97 23.36
CA VAL A 27 -12.34 -8.52 23.29
C VAL A 27 -11.07 -8.13 24.05
N GLY A 28 -10.27 -7.24 23.46
CA GLY A 28 -8.99 -6.75 24.01
C GLY A 28 -7.81 -7.69 23.79
N ASN A 29 -8.01 -8.88 23.25
CA ASN A 29 -6.93 -9.84 23.01
C ASN A 29 -6.32 -9.67 21.60
N VAL A 30 -5.01 -9.93 21.53
CA VAL A 30 -4.29 -10.03 20.26
C VAL A 30 -4.59 -11.38 19.62
N ILE A 31 -4.88 -11.39 18.34
CA ILE A 31 -5.02 -12.60 17.53
C ILE A 31 -3.64 -13.25 17.36
N PRO A 32 -3.42 -14.49 17.86
CA PRO A 32 -2.08 -15.07 17.89
C PRO A 32 -1.68 -15.76 16.59
N PHE A 33 -2.63 -16.13 15.73
CA PHE A 33 -2.41 -16.90 14.51
C PHE A 33 -3.23 -16.38 13.34
N ASP A 34 -2.71 -16.57 12.11
CA ASP A 34 -3.48 -16.32 10.90
C ASP A 34 -4.58 -17.38 10.75
N GLY A 35 -5.80 -16.95 10.45
CA GLY A 35 -6.93 -17.87 10.37
C GLY A 35 -8.15 -17.31 9.65
N VAL A 36 -9.19 -18.13 9.60
CA VAL A 36 -10.51 -17.78 9.04
C VAL A 36 -11.54 -17.81 10.16
N VAL A 37 -12.41 -16.82 10.23
CA VAL A 37 -13.51 -16.78 11.21
C VAL A 37 -14.46 -17.95 10.96
N ALA A 38 -14.52 -18.87 11.90
CA ALA A 38 -15.42 -20.03 11.88
C ALA A 38 -16.79 -19.69 12.48
N ASP A 39 -16.81 -18.82 13.51
CA ASP A 39 -18.01 -18.40 14.22
C ASP A 39 -17.80 -17.06 14.92
N GLY A 40 -18.88 -16.29 15.14
CA GLY A 40 -18.83 -14.99 15.80
C GLY A 40 -18.60 -13.82 14.84
N GLU A 41 -18.55 -12.62 15.43
CA GLU A 41 -18.40 -11.36 14.74
C GLU A 41 -17.62 -10.38 15.64
N ALA A 42 -16.66 -9.64 15.08
CA ALA A 42 -15.88 -8.67 15.84
C ALA A 42 -15.37 -7.51 14.98
N MET A 43 -15.08 -6.39 15.66
CA MET A 43 -14.30 -5.27 15.12
C MET A 43 -12.83 -5.51 15.45
N ILE A 44 -12.00 -5.56 14.41
CA ILE A 44 -10.57 -5.87 14.53
C ILE A 44 -9.74 -4.67 14.12
N ASN A 45 -8.91 -4.20 15.04
CA ASN A 45 -7.90 -3.20 14.74
C ASN A 45 -6.71 -3.85 14.00
N GLN A 46 -6.51 -3.44 12.78
CA GLN A 46 -5.43 -3.91 11.90
C GLN A 46 -4.33 -2.86 11.70
N ALA A 47 -4.33 -1.78 12.49
CA ALA A 47 -3.38 -0.67 12.36
C ALA A 47 -1.90 -1.11 12.39
N SER A 48 -1.58 -2.16 13.15
CA SER A 48 -0.24 -2.76 13.21
C SER A 48 0.24 -3.34 11.86
N MET A 49 -0.68 -3.66 10.94
CA MET A 49 -0.38 -4.27 9.66
C MET A 49 -0.65 -3.37 8.47
N THR A 50 -1.75 -2.61 8.52
CA THR A 50 -2.22 -1.77 7.40
C THR A 50 -1.86 -0.30 7.57
N GLY A 51 -1.57 0.12 8.80
CA GLY A 51 -1.40 1.53 9.17
C GLY A 51 -2.73 2.31 9.27
N GLU A 52 -3.86 1.66 9.03
CA GLU A 52 -5.19 2.27 9.14
C GLU A 52 -5.73 2.09 10.56
N SER A 53 -6.10 3.20 11.20
CA SER A 53 -6.58 3.19 12.59
C SER A 53 -8.04 2.78 12.73
N GLU A 54 -8.79 2.67 11.64
CA GLU A 54 -10.21 2.32 11.67
C GLU A 54 -10.37 0.80 11.80
N PRO A 55 -11.09 0.30 12.84
CA PRO A 55 -11.32 -1.14 13.01
C PRO A 55 -12.15 -1.72 11.86
N VAL A 56 -11.79 -2.92 11.43
CA VAL A 56 -12.47 -3.63 10.34
C VAL A 56 -13.38 -4.70 10.91
N ARG A 57 -14.66 -4.68 10.52
CA ARG A 57 -15.62 -5.73 10.87
C ARG A 57 -15.23 -7.05 10.20
N LYS A 58 -15.16 -8.10 10.98
CA LYS A 58 -14.94 -9.47 10.51
C LYS A 58 -16.07 -10.37 11.00
N GLU A 59 -16.57 -11.16 10.06
CA GLU A 59 -17.65 -12.12 10.28
C GLU A 59 -17.27 -13.48 9.71
N LYS A 60 -18.12 -14.48 9.88
CA LYS A 60 -17.88 -15.86 9.43
C LYS A 60 -17.38 -15.93 7.98
N GLY A 61 -16.26 -16.62 7.77
CA GLY A 61 -15.57 -16.73 6.48
C GLY A 61 -14.53 -15.62 6.23
N GLY A 62 -14.52 -14.56 7.05
CA GLY A 62 -13.53 -13.48 6.95
C GLY A 62 -12.13 -13.95 7.38
N PHE A 63 -11.09 -13.47 6.69
CA PHE A 63 -9.71 -13.76 7.07
C PHE A 63 -9.22 -12.80 8.15
N VAL A 64 -8.50 -13.32 9.15
CA VAL A 64 -7.90 -12.56 10.26
C VAL A 64 -6.42 -12.85 10.36
N TYR A 65 -5.66 -11.86 10.84
CA TYR A 65 -4.20 -11.89 10.84
C TYR A 65 -3.64 -11.88 12.27
N ALA A 66 -2.59 -12.63 12.49
CA ALA A 66 -1.82 -12.58 13.73
C ALA A 66 -1.28 -11.17 14.00
N GLY A 67 -1.25 -10.77 15.27
CA GLY A 67 -0.78 -9.43 15.68
C GLY A 67 -1.82 -8.31 15.58
N THR A 68 -3.05 -8.60 15.13
CA THR A 68 -4.19 -7.68 15.17
C THR A 68 -4.97 -7.83 16.48
N VAL A 69 -5.74 -6.81 16.88
CA VAL A 69 -6.43 -6.76 18.18
C VAL A 69 -7.93 -6.73 17.99
N VAL A 70 -8.66 -7.56 18.75
CA VAL A 70 -10.12 -7.51 18.80
C VAL A 70 -10.54 -6.35 19.68
N GLU A 71 -11.17 -5.31 19.12
CA GLU A 71 -11.64 -4.14 19.87
C GLU A 71 -13.06 -4.33 20.42
N GLU A 72 -13.93 -4.98 19.65
CA GLU A 72 -15.30 -5.26 20.04
C GLU A 72 -15.72 -6.65 19.54
N GLY A 73 -16.59 -7.33 20.27
CA GLY A 73 -17.12 -8.65 19.93
C GLY A 73 -16.19 -9.79 20.31
N GLU A 74 -16.48 -10.98 19.79
CA GLU A 74 -15.75 -12.22 20.04
C GLU A 74 -15.71 -13.06 18.77
N LEU A 75 -14.59 -13.72 18.51
CA LEU A 75 -14.40 -14.58 17.34
C LEU A 75 -13.94 -15.97 17.74
N THR A 76 -14.47 -16.95 17.05
CA THR A 76 -13.84 -18.27 16.94
C THR A 76 -13.18 -18.35 15.58
N ILE A 77 -11.87 -18.56 15.54
CA ILE A 77 -11.11 -18.68 14.28
C ILE A 77 -10.59 -20.09 14.08
N GLU A 78 -10.66 -20.60 12.87
CA GLU A 78 -9.95 -21.79 12.43
C GLU A 78 -8.53 -21.40 12.05
N VAL A 79 -7.53 -21.93 12.74
CA VAL A 79 -6.11 -21.62 12.52
C VAL A 79 -5.66 -22.15 11.17
N LYS A 80 -5.10 -21.29 10.32
CA LYS A 80 -4.54 -21.66 9.01
C LYS A 80 -3.01 -21.69 9.01
N ALA A 81 -2.38 -20.83 9.82
CA ALA A 81 -0.92 -20.79 9.93
C ALA A 81 -0.53 -20.58 11.41
N VAL A 82 0.45 -21.35 11.87
CA VAL A 82 1.02 -21.26 13.22
C VAL A 82 2.38 -20.57 13.22
N SER A 83 2.95 -20.35 14.41
CA SER A 83 4.27 -19.71 14.61
C SER A 83 5.33 -20.19 13.61
N GLY A 84 6.11 -19.26 13.06
CA GLY A 84 7.12 -19.50 12.02
C GLY A 84 6.61 -19.33 10.59
N SER A 85 5.31 -19.22 10.36
CA SER A 85 4.72 -19.06 9.03
C SER A 85 3.68 -17.92 8.93
N THR A 86 3.43 -17.21 10.03
CA THR A 86 2.50 -16.07 10.04
C THR A 86 3.05 -14.89 9.23
N ARG A 87 2.17 -14.06 8.66
CA ARG A 87 2.58 -12.83 7.97
C ARG A 87 3.39 -11.91 8.86
N TYR A 88 3.00 -11.77 10.12
CA TYR A 88 3.71 -10.95 11.10
C TYR A 88 5.16 -11.42 11.29
N GLU A 89 5.37 -12.72 11.52
CA GLU A 89 6.72 -13.28 11.69
C GLU A 89 7.57 -13.15 10.43
N LYS A 90 6.98 -13.29 9.24
CA LYS A 90 7.69 -13.01 7.98
C LYS A 90 8.15 -11.56 7.90
N ILE A 91 7.34 -10.59 8.35
CA ILE A 91 7.73 -9.19 8.40
C ILE A 91 8.86 -8.98 9.41
N VAL A 92 8.75 -9.56 10.61
CA VAL A 92 9.80 -9.48 11.64
C VAL A 92 11.10 -10.10 11.14
N THR A 93 11.05 -11.29 10.55
CA THR A 93 12.23 -11.96 9.96
C THR A 93 12.83 -11.12 8.81
N MET A 94 12.01 -10.52 7.97
CA MET A 94 12.49 -9.59 6.93
C MET A 94 13.19 -8.37 7.52
N ILE A 95 12.70 -7.82 8.64
CA ILE A 95 13.33 -6.70 9.32
C ILE A 95 14.67 -7.13 9.94
N GLU A 96 14.71 -8.26 10.64
CA GLU A 96 15.93 -8.80 11.25
C GLU A 96 16.99 -9.16 10.21
N ASP A 97 16.60 -9.77 9.10
CA ASP A 97 17.52 -10.08 8.00
C ASP A 97 17.99 -8.83 7.27
N SER A 98 17.16 -7.80 7.22
CA SER A 98 17.49 -6.49 6.66
C SER A 98 18.55 -5.76 7.49
N GLU A 99 18.52 -5.86 8.83
CA GLU A 99 19.56 -5.29 9.71
C GLU A 99 20.92 -5.95 9.51
N LYS A 100 20.95 -7.24 9.10
CA LYS A 100 22.19 -7.98 8.80
C LYS A 100 22.76 -7.66 7.42
N LEU A 101 22.03 -6.94 6.56
CA LEU A 101 22.45 -6.62 5.18
C LEU A 101 23.42 -5.44 5.15
N LYS A 102 24.72 -5.73 5.32
CA LYS A 102 25.78 -4.76 5.08
C LYS A 102 25.77 -4.29 3.62
N SER A 103 26.15 -3.04 3.40
CA SER A 103 26.40 -2.48 2.07
C SER A 103 27.53 -3.27 1.38
N ALA A 104 27.45 -3.42 0.04
CA ALA A 104 28.51 -4.04 -0.74
C ALA A 104 29.81 -3.21 -0.68
N VAL A 105 29.71 -1.89 -0.55
CA VAL A 105 30.84 -0.97 -0.36
C VAL A 105 31.49 -1.19 1.01
N GLU A 106 30.68 -1.35 2.06
CA GLU A 106 31.14 -1.65 3.42
C GLU A 106 31.89 -2.99 3.45
N GLY A 107 31.32 -4.05 2.84
CA GLY A 107 31.98 -5.35 2.73
C GLY A 107 33.28 -5.30 1.94
N ARG A 108 33.35 -4.52 0.85
CA ARG A 108 34.59 -4.29 0.08
C ARG A 108 35.65 -3.55 0.88
N ALA A 109 35.24 -2.55 1.66
CA ALA A 109 36.14 -1.79 2.53
C ALA A 109 36.72 -2.67 3.65
N GLU A 110 35.88 -3.50 4.29
CA GLU A 110 36.33 -4.47 5.28
C GLU A 110 37.35 -5.47 4.68
N HIS A 111 37.06 -6.02 3.51
CA HIS A 111 37.96 -6.95 2.80
C HIS A 111 39.30 -6.29 2.43
N LEU A 112 39.26 -5.01 1.99
CA LEU A 112 40.48 -4.28 1.70
C LEU A 112 41.29 -4.03 2.94
N ALA A 113 40.62 -3.65 4.04
CA ALA A 113 41.24 -3.45 5.33
C ALA A 113 41.96 -4.72 5.82
N ASP A 114 41.30 -5.89 5.77
CA ASP A 114 41.87 -7.16 6.16
C ASP A 114 43.08 -7.54 5.30
N ARG A 115 43.04 -7.22 4.01
CA ARG A 115 44.13 -7.48 3.07
C ARG A 115 45.38 -6.60 3.35
N LEU A 116 45.22 -5.46 3.97
CA LEU A 116 46.32 -4.55 4.32
C LEU A 116 47.04 -4.99 5.58
N VAL A 117 46.42 -5.73 6.50
CA VAL A 117 46.99 -6.16 7.78
C VAL A 117 48.35 -6.85 7.63
N PRO A 118 48.56 -7.86 6.78
CA PRO A 118 49.86 -8.50 6.63
C PRO A 118 50.96 -7.55 6.15
N TYR A 119 50.61 -6.55 5.34
CA TYR A 119 51.60 -5.55 4.88
C TYR A 119 52.02 -4.59 6.00
N THR A 120 51.08 -4.21 6.89
CA THR A 120 51.36 -3.42 8.07
C THR A 120 52.29 -4.18 9.01
N PHE A 121 52.05 -5.46 9.25
CA PHE A 121 52.95 -6.30 10.05
C PHE A 121 54.35 -6.45 9.43
N LEU A 122 54.40 -6.68 8.12
CA LEU A 122 55.66 -6.78 7.39
C LEU A 122 56.44 -5.45 7.48
N GLY A 123 55.80 -4.33 7.26
CA GLY A 123 56.39 -2.98 7.36
C GLY A 123 56.90 -2.71 8.79
N THR A 124 56.15 -3.10 9.80
CA THR A 124 56.53 -2.99 11.20
C THR A 124 57.76 -3.84 11.51
N ALA A 125 57.80 -5.09 11.05
CA ALA A 125 58.95 -5.98 11.23
C ALA A 125 60.22 -5.46 10.54
N LEU A 126 60.10 -4.97 9.30
CA LEU A 126 61.22 -4.36 8.59
C LEU A 126 61.71 -3.09 9.27
N THR A 127 60.81 -2.23 9.74
CA THR A 127 61.19 -1.02 10.49
C THR A 127 61.97 -1.36 11.76
N TRP A 128 61.53 -2.38 12.49
CA TRP A 128 62.24 -2.84 13.68
C TRP A 128 63.62 -3.40 13.32
N LEU A 129 63.71 -4.20 12.25
CA LEU A 129 64.96 -4.80 11.80
C LEU A 129 66.01 -3.71 11.45
N PHE A 130 65.62 -2.65 10.74
CA PHE A 130 66.53 -1.60 10.26
C PHE A 130 66.82 -0.53 11.34
N THR A 131 65.83 -0.16 12.14
CA THR A 131 65.98 0.99 13.07
C THR A 131 66.32 0.56 14.49
N ARG A 132 65.94 -0.67 14.89
CA ARG A 132 66.03 -1.16 16.27
C ARG A 132 65.43 -0.19 17.30
N ASN A 133 64.52 0.67 16.86
CA ASN A 133 63.88 1.68 17.68
C ASN A 133 62.42 1.36 17.86
N VAL A 134 62.04 1.03 19.11
CA VAL A 134 60.66 0.63 19.46
C VAL A 134 59.65 1.72 19.14
N THR A 135 59.95 2.99 19.38
CA THR A 135 59.02 4.09 19.11
C THR A 135 58.72 4.22 17.63
N ARG A 136 59.71 4.14 16.74
CA ARG A 136 59.51 4.17 15.30
C ARG A 136 58.75 2.95 14.79
N THR A 137 59.02 1.79 15.36
CA THR A 137 58.31 0.55 15.02
C THR A 137 56.85 0.61 15.40
N LEU A 138 56.55 1.11 16.63
CA LEU A 138 55.18 1.32 17.08
C LEU A 138 54.46 2.38 16.26
N SER A 139 55.14 3.44 15.81
CA SER A 139 54.55 4.48 14.95
C SER A 139 54.05 3.89 13.62
N VAL A 140 54.79 2.94 13.02
CA VAL A 140 54.32 2.23 11.81
C VAL A 140 53.12 1.36 12.07
N LEU A 141 53.12 0.65 13.22
CA LEU A 141 51.99 -0.17 13.62
C LEU A 141 50.73 0.66 13.93
N MET A 142 50.90 1.89 14.47
CA MET A 142 49.78 2.78 14.78
C MET A 142 49.16 3.44 13.55
N VAL A 143 49.88 3.52 12.42
CA VAL A 143 49.31 3.95 11.13
C VAL A 143 48.57 2.78 10.53
N ASP A 144 47.48 2.40 11.16
CA ASP A 144 46.63 1.29 10.67
C ASP A 144 45.44 1.83 9.86
N PHE A 145 45.60 1.79 8.54
CA PHE A 145 44.49 2.12 7.61
C PHE A 145 43.32 1.18 7.74
N SER A 146 43.53 -0.03 8.26
CA SER A 146 42.50 -1.04 8.48
C SER A 146 41.49 -0.57 9.53
N CYS A 147 41.98 -0.08 10.70
CA CYS A 147 41.13 0.48 11.74
C CYS A 147 40.35 1.72 11.26
N ALA A 148 41.02 2.61 10.51
CA ALA A 148 40.37 3.81 9.98
C ALA A 148 39.21 3.46 9.03
N LEU A 149 39.39 2.52 8.11
CA LEU A 149 38.33 2.06 7.19
C LEU A 149 37.20 1.36 7.94
N LYS A 150 37.54 0.47 8.89
CA LYS A 150 36.53 -0.28 9.67
C LYS A 150 35.67 0.61 10.58
N LEU A 151 36.17 1.76 10.99
CA LEU A 151 35.40 2.73 11.78
C LEU A 151 34.68 3.76 10.92
N ALA A 152 35.32 4.27 9.88
CA ALA A 152 34.76 5.35 9.06
C ALA A 152 33.52 4.89 8.25
N MET A 153 33.58 3.70 7.68
CA MET A 153 32.47 3.20 6.83
C MET A 153 31.16 3.01 7.58
N PRO A 154 31.11 2.25 8.70
CA PRO A 154 29.87 2.13 9.48
C PRO A 154 29.37 3.48 10.01
N LEU A 155 30.28 4.37 10.44
CA LEU A 155 29.90 5.68 10.93
C LEU A 155 29.27 6.54 9.82
N THR A 156 29.79 6.46 8.60
CA THR A 156 29.22 7.16 7.43
C THR A 156 27.82 6.65 7.12
N VAL A 157 27.62 5.33 7.12
CA VAL A 157 26.30 4.71 6.90
C VAL A 157 25.31 5.12 7.99
N LEU A 158 25.72 5.07 9.25
CA LEU A 158 24.88 5.50 10.38
C LEU A 158 24.51 6.97 10.30
N THR A 159 25.45 7.84 9.88
CA THR A 159 25.19 9.26 9.70
C THR A 159 24.18 9.49 8.57
N ALA A 160 24.34 8.80 7.44
CA ALA A 160 23.40 8.89 6.32
C ALA A 160 21.99 8.37 6.70
N ILE A 161 21.89 7.28 7.45
CA ILE A 161 20.61 6.78 8.00
C ILE A 161 19.99 7.84 8.93
N ARG A 162 20.80 8.48 9.77
CA ARG A 162 20.32 9.54 10.66
C ARG A 162 19.78 10.75 9.88
N GLU A 163 20.48 11.19 8.85
CA GLU A 163 20.03 12.28 7.97
C GLU A 163 18.73 11.93 7.26
N ALA A 164 18.62 10.71 6.72
CA ALA A 164 17.38 10.21 6.11
C ALA A 164 16.22 10.22 7.13
N ASN A 165 16.48 9.78 8.36
CA ASN A 165 15.46 9.78 9.42
C ASN A 165 15.02 11.19 9.82
N ALA A 166 15.91 12.17 9.80
CA ALA A 166 15.56 13.59 10.00
C ALA A 166 14.61 14.11 8.91
N ALA A 167 14.71 13.56 7.69
CA ALA A 167 13.78 13.78 6.59
C ALA A 167 12.53 12.87 6.64
N LYS A 168 12.29 12.16 7.76
CA LYS A 168 11.20 11.18 7.95
C LYS A 168 11.26 9.97 7.02
N ILE A 169 12.44 9.59 6.57
CA ILE A 169 12.70 8.43 5.73
C ILE A 169 13.42 7.38 6.58
N THR A 170 12.75 6.27 6.88
CA THR A 170 13.36 5.14 7.57
C THR A 170 14.08 4.23 6.60
N VAL A 171 15.40 4.16 6.68
CA VAL A 171 16.23 3.30 5.85
C VAL A 171 16.52 2.00 6.58
N LYS A 172 16.19 0.86 5.99
CA LYS A 172 16.33 -0.48 6.60
C LYS A 172 17.74 -1.08 6.50
N GLY A 173 18.76 -0.29 6.21
CA GLY A 173 20.16 -0.74 6.17
C GLY A 173 20.99 -0.09 5.07
N GLY A 174 22.33 -0.15 5.21
CA GLY A 174 23.30 0.51 4.31
C GLY A 174 23.19 0.04 2.85
N LYS A 175 22.83 -1.22 2.61
CA LYS A 175 22.60 -1.77 1.28
C LYS A 175 21.55 -0.97 0.48
N TYR A 176 20.51 -0.49 1.15
CA TYR A 176 19.45 0.28 0.50
C TYR A 176 19.90 1.69 0.15
N LEU A 177 20.76 2.33 0.99
CA LEU A 177 21.36 3.62 0.63
C LEU A 177 22.19 3.51 -0.65
N GLU A 178 22.98 2.45 -0.76
CA GLU A 178 23.77 2.16 -1.98
C GLU A 178 22.84 1.94 -3.18
N ALA A 179 21.79 1.13 -3.02
CA ALA A 179 20.81 0.88 -4.09
C ALA A 179 20.09 2.17 -4.54
N PHE A 180 19.78 3.08 -3.62
CA PHE A 180 19.21 4.39 -3.96
C PHE A 180 20.18 5.23 -4.82
N SER A 181 21.45 5.27 -4.46
CA SER A 181 22.47 6.05 -5.19
C SER A 181 22.71 5.56 -6.63
N GLU A 182 22.44 4.29 -6.87
CA GLU A 182 22.65 3.63 -8.17
C GLU A 182 21.36 3.54 -9.01
N ALA A 183 20.22 3.95 -8.44
CA ALA A 183 18.94 3.87 -9.14
C ALA A 183 18.89 4.77 -10.34
N SER A 184 18.49 4.22 -11.48
CA SER A 184 18.33 4.96 -12.73
C SER A 184 16.87 5.08 -13.16
N THR A 185 16.02 4.25 -12.59
CA THR A 185 14.58 4.19 -12.91
C THR A 185 13.75 4.23 -11.64
N ILE A 186 12.73 5.08 -11.61
CA ILE A 186 11.72 5.12 -10.54
C ILE A 186 10.37 4.73 -11.12
N VAL A 187 9.67 3.86 -10.39
CA VAL A 187 8.30 3.46 -10.68
C VAL A 187 7.41 3.96 -9.54
N PHE A 188 6.47 4.81 -9.87
CA PHE A 188 5.44 5.29 -8.96
C PHE A 188 4.17 4.47 -9.10
N ASP A 189 3.63 3.97 -8.02
CA ASP A 189 2.22 3.65 -7.94
C ASP A 189 1.42 4.96 -7.92
N LYS A 190 0.27 5.02 -8.61
CA LYS A 190 -0.55 6.23 -8.62
C LYS A 190 -1.20 6.46 -7.26
N THR A 191 -2.00 5.48 -6.83
CA THR A 191 -2.91 5.64 -5.69
C THR A 191 -2.16 5.72 -4.37
N GLY A 192 -2.39 6.79 -3.62
CA GLY A 192 -1.77 7.06 -2.32
C GLY A 192 -0.30 7.47 -2.38
N THR A 193 0.37 7.36 -3.53
CA THR A 193 1.75 7.80 -3.73
C THR A 193 1.81 9.13 -4.48
N LEU A 194 1.34 9.18 -5.72
CA LEU A 194 1.18 10.43 -6.47
C LEU A 194 -0.11 11.17 -6.12
N THR A 195 -1.11 10.45 -5.64
CA THR A 195 -2.39 10.98 -5.18
C THR A 195 -2.53 10.91 -3.65
N LYS A 196 -3.55 11.58 -3.11
CA LYS A 196 -3.81 11.60 -1.65
C LYS A 196 -4.49 10.33 -1.14
N ALA A 197 -4.94 9.41 -2.02
CA ALA A 197 -5.79 8.25 -1.72
C ALA A 197 -7.07 8.63 -0.94
N GLN A 198 -7.56 9.82 -1.20
CA GLN A 198 -8.80 10.36 -0.62
C GLN A 198 -9.68 10.84 -1.77
N PRO A 199 -10.40 9.91 -2.44
CA PRO A 199 -11.30 10.29 -3.51
C PRO A 199 -12.30 11.33 -3.04
N THR A 200 -12.56 12.32 -3.91
CA THR A 200 -13.51 13.40 -3.67
C THR A 200 -14.45 13.53 -4.85
N LEU A 201 -15.66 13.99 -4.58
CA LEU A 201 -16.61 14.32 -5.63
C LEU A 201 -16.09 15.52 -6.43
N TYR A 202 -15.92 15.33 -7.74
CA TYR A 202 -15.60 16.41 -8.66
C TYR A 202 -16.87 17.09 -9.17
N SER A 203 -17.81 16.33 -9.77
CA SER A 203 -19.07 16.85 -10.28
C SER A 203 -20.12 15.74 -10.40
N VAL A 204 -21.37 16.13 -10.47
CA VAL A 204 -22.50 15.25 -10.80
C VAL A 204 -23.14 15.77 -12.09
N VAL A 205 -23.08 14.93 -13.12
CA VAL A 205 -23.68 15.24 -14.44
C VAL A 205 -25.05 14.59 -14.54
N THR A 206 -26.12 15.38 -14.55
CA THR A 206 -27.51 14.89 -14.54
C THR A 206 -28.07 14.73 -15.95
N PHE A 207 -28.91 13.73 -16.18
CA PHE A 207 -29.48 13.39 -17.49
C PHE A 207 -31.00 13.48 -17.56
N GLY A 208 -31.65 13.98 -16.55
CA GLY A 208 -33.12 14.08 -16.48
C GLY A 208 -33.54 15.44 -15.92
N LYS A 209 -34.74 15.45 -15.34
CA LYS A 209 -35.32 16.63 -14.68
C LYS A 209 -35.00 16.69 -13.20
N GLU A 210 -34.43 15.62 -12.67
CA GLU A 210 -34.03 15.50 -11.26
C GLU A 210 -32.89 16.48 -10.96
N LYS A 211 -32.93 17.05 -9.75
CA LYS A 211 -31.88 17.97 -9.31
C LYS A 211 -30.62 17.19 -8.92
N GLU A 212 -29.48 17.82 -9.11
CA GLU A 212 -28.16 17.26 -8.75
C GLU A 212 -28.12 16.76 -7.30
N ASP A 213 -28.59 17.58 -6.35
CA ASP A 213 -28.58 17.24 -4.93
C ASP A 213 -29.50 16.07 -4.59
N ASP A 214 -30.63 15.92 -5.28
CA ASP A 214 -31.55 14.79 -5.07
C ASP A 214 -30.90 13.46 -5.56
N LEU A 215 -30.18 13.50 -6.69
CA LEU A 215 -29.50 12.34 -7.24
C LEU A 215 -28.24 12.01 -6.41
N LEU A 216 -27.51 13.02 -5.91
CA LEU A 216 -26.36 12.80 -5.03
C LEU A 216 -26.82 12.20 -3.69
N ARG A 217 -27.92 12.70 -3.13
CA ARG A 217 -28.51 12.13 -1.92
C ARG A 217 -28.93 10.68 -2.11
N LEU A 218 -29.58 10.36 -3.24
CA LEU A 218 -29.98 9.00 -3.57
C LEU A 218 -28.76 8.07 -3.72
N ALA A 219 -27.72 8.54 -4.42
CA ALA A 219 -26.47 7.80 -4.58
C ALA A 219 -25.79 7.55 -3.22
N ALA A 220 -25.72 8.56 -2.35
CA ALA A 220 -25.14 8.44 -1.01
C ALA A 220 -25.90 7.41 -0.16
N CYS A 221 -27.23 7.44 -0.20
CA CYS A 221 -28.09 6.51 0.51
C CYS A 221 -27.84 5.05 0.12
N LEU A 222 -27.60 4.78 -1.18
CA LEU A 222 -27.30 3.42 -1.66
C LEU A 222 -25.87 2.99 -1.31
N GLU A 223 -24.91 3.91 -1.43
CA GLU A 223 -23.48 3.65 -1.25
C GLU A 223 -23.06 3.54 0.23
N GLU A 224 -23.84 4.08 1.16
CA GLU A 224 -23.54 4.06 2.60
C GLU A 224 -23.38 2.64 3.15
N HIS A 225 -24.12 1.69 2.60
CA HIS A 225 -24.10 0.29 3.05
C HIS A 225 -22.85 -0.50 2.57
N PHE A 226 -22.08 0.05 1.62
CA PHE A 226 -20.94 -0.64 1.00
C PHE A 226 -19.71 0.25 0.97
N PRO A 227 -18.97 0.35 2.08
CA PRO A 227 -17.89 1.32 2.25
C PRO A 227 -16.64 0.98 1.43
N HIS A 228 -16.65 1.28 0.13
CA HIS A 228 -15.45 1.33 -0.70
C HIS A 228 -15.02 2.79 -0.94
N SER A 229 -13.83 3.00 -1.49
CA SER A 229 -13.23 4.33 -1.59
C SER A 229 -14.08 5.36 -2.35
N MET A 230 -14.75 4.97 -3.43
CA MET A 230 -15.64 5.85 -4.21
C MET A 230 -16.95 6.11 -3.47
N ALA A 231 -17.53 5.09 -2.82
CA ALA A 231 -18.71 5.23 -1.97
C ALA A 231 -18.49 6.28 -0.87
N LYS A 232 -17.37 6.17 -0.16
CA LYS A 232 -16.98 7.16 0.88
C LYS A 232 -16.90 8.59 0.33
N ALA A 233 -16.47 8.78 -0.91
CA ALA A 233 -16.43 10.08 -1.55
C ALA A 233 -17.83 10.66 -1.79
N VAL A 234 -18.75 9.81 -2.27
CA VAL A 234 -20.15 10.20 -2.53
C VAL A 234 -20.87 10.53 -1.23
N VAL A 235 -20.77 9.68 -0.21
CA VAL A 235 -21.39 9.88 1.12
C VAL A 235 -20.83 11.14 1.77
N ARG A 236 -19.52 11.36 1.74
CA ARG A 236 -18.91 12.58 2.28
C ARG A 236 -19.41 13.83 1.57
N ALA A 237 -19.47 13.83 0.25
CA ALA A 237 -19.94 14.97 -0.52
C ALA A 237 -21.42 15.31 -0.22
N ALA A 238 -22.26 14.30 -0.01
CA ALA A 238 -23.64 14.50 0.42
C ALA A 238 -23.70 15.13 1.83
N ALA A 239 -22.88 14.64 2.77
CA ALA A 239 -22.80 15.18 4.12
C ALA A 239 -22.30 16.64 4.14
N GLU A 240 -21.26 16.96 3.35
CA GLU A 240 -20.73 18.34 3.23
C GLU A 240 -21.78 19.33 2.66
N ARG A 241 -22.70 18.83 1.84
CA ARG A 241 -23.84 19.63 1.33
C ARG A 241 -25.07 19.61 2.26
N ASN A 242 -24.97 19.00 3.44
CA ASN A 242 -26.07 18.79 4.39
C ASN A 242 -27.31 18.11 3.76
N LEU A 243 -27.06 17.14 2.88
CA LEU A 243 -28.10 16.33 2.25
C LEU A 243 -28.43 15.15 3.18
N GLU A 244 -29.14 15.44 4.27
CA GLU A 244 -29.65 14.39 5.15
C GLU A 244 -30.63 13.49 4.39
N HIS A 245 -30.53 12.18 4.61
CA HIS A 245 -31.44 11.22 4.01
C HIS A 245 -31.99 10.28 5.11
N GLU A 246 -33.30 10.00 5.03
CA GLU A 246 -33.87 8.84 5.68
C GLU A 246 -33.69 7.63 4.75
N GLU A 247 -33.52 6.44 5.28
CA GLU A 247 -33.48 5.22 4.46
C GLU A 247 -34.76 5.08 3.65
N VAL A 248 -34.69 5.38 2.34
CA VAL A 248 -35.86 5.46 1.45
C VAL A 248 -35.92 4.22 0.52
N HIS A 249 -34.90 3.36 0.58
CA HIS A 249 -34.79 2.17 -0.29
C HIS A 249 -35.28 0.90 0.40
N SER A 250 -35.69 -0.06 -0.41
CA SER A 250 -35.93 -1.44 0.01
C SER A 250 -34.60 -2.19 0.20
N LYS A 251 -34.68 -3.52 0.38
CA LYS A 251 -33.47 -4.37 0.49
C LYS A 251 -32.49 -4.08 -0.65
N VAL A 252 -31.27 -3.74 -0.29
CA VAL A 252 -30.17 -3.48 -1.24
C VAL A 252 -29.57 -4.81 -1.68
N GLU A 253 -29.47 -5.01 -2.99
CA GLU A 253 -28.77 -6.14 -3.59
C GLU A 253 -27.37 -5.68 -4.04
N TYR A 254 -26.33 -6.18 -3.38
CA TYR A 254 -24.95 -5.92 -3.76
C TYR A 254 -24.45 -6.97 -4.73
N ILE A 255 -23.98 -6.53 -5.88
CA ILE A 255 -23.36 -7.41 -6.89
C ILE A 255 -21.85 -7.18 -6.83
N VAL A 256 -21.13 -8.16 -6.27
CA VAL A 256 -19.70 -8.08 -6.01
C VAL A 256 -18.92 -7.61 -7.23
N ALA A 257 -18.08 -6.58 -7.05
CA ALA A 257 -17.25 -5.93 -8.06
C ALA A 257 -17.98 -5.20 -9.21
N HIS A 258 -19.31 -5.13 -9.20
CA HIS A 258 -20.09 -4.53 -10.30
C HIS A 258 -20.87 -3.29 -9.86
N GLY A 259 -21.68 -3.39 -8.80
CA GLY A 259 -22.48 -2.27 -8.33
C GLY A 259 -23.58 -2.66 -7.36
N ILE A 260 -24.52 -1.76 -7.18
CA ILE A 260 -25.64 -1.89 -6.24
C ILE A 260 -26.93 -1.72 -7.01
N ALA A 261 -27.90 -2.61 -6.74
CA ALA A 261 -29.28 -2.50 -7.21
C ALA A 261 -30.23 -2.44 -6.02
N SER A 262 -31.27 -1.60 -6.10
CA SER A 262 -32.32 -1.49 -5.09
C SER A 262 -33.60 -0.93 -5.71
N TYR A 263 -34.62 -0.78 -4.87
CA TYR A 263 -35.89 -0.14 -5.23
C TYR A 263 -36.16 1.03 -4.31
N VAL A 264 -36.53 2.17 -4.90
CA VAL A 264 -37.00 3.36 -4.19
C VAL A 264 -38.46 3.56 -4.55
N GLY A 265 -39.35 3.20 -3.64
CA GLY A 265 -40.75 3.04 -3.95
C GLY A 265 -40.95 1.90 -4.97
N GLU A 266 -41.54 2.20 -6.14
CA GLU A 266 -41.73 1.25 -7.23
C GLU A 266 -40.63 1.29 -8.29
N LYS A 267 -39.67 2.25 -8.20
CA LYS A 267 -38.63 2.48 -9.19
C LYS A 267 -37.41 1.65 -8.88
N ARG A 268 -36.89 0.92 -9.88
CA ARG A 268 -35.62 0.24 -9.81
C ARG A 268 -34.48 1.26 -9.92
N VAL A 269 -33.57 1.25 -8.99
CA VAL A 269 -32.39 2.13 -8.97
C VAL A 269 -31.14 1.27 -8.97
N VAL A 270 -30.20 1.59 -9.85
CA VAL A 270 -28.90 0.92 -9.93
C VAL A 270 -27.79 1.94 -9.95
N ILE A 271 -26.70 1.63 -9.23
CA ILE A 271 -25.50 2.47 -9.17
C ILE A 271 -24.26 1.57 -9.28
N GLY A 272 -23.31 1.93 -10.13
CA GLY A 272 -22.10 1.13 -10.30
C GLY A 272 -21.25 1.51 -11.50
N SER A 273 -20.44 0.54 -11.96
CA SER A 273 -19.56 0.71 -13.13
C SER A 273 -20.34 0.82 -14.44
N ALA A 274 -19.67 1.31 -15.50
CA ALA A 274 -20.27 1.35 -16.85
C ALA A 274 -20.73 -0.04 -17.31
N HIS A 275 -19.91 -1.06 -17.10
CA HIS A 275 -20.24 -2.45 -17.44
C HIS A 275 -21.55 -2.89 -16.75
N PHE A 276 -21.63 -2.67 -15.43
CA PHE A 276 -22.82 -3.04 -14.67
C PHE A 276 -24.08 -2.33 -15.17
N VAL A 277 -24.02 -1.01 -15.33
CA VAL A 277 -25.22 -0.22 -15.68
C VAL A 277 -25.65 -0.43 -17.15
N PHE A 278 -24.70 -0.53 -18.08
CA PHE A 278 -25.03 -0.57 -19.52
C PHE A 278 -25.06 -1.98 -20.12
N GLU A 279 -24.23 -2.91 -19.61
CA GLU A 279 -24.14 -4.27 -20.17
C GLU A 279 -24.99 -5.26 -19.38
N ASP A 280 -24.91 -5.26 -18.04
CA ASP A 280 -25.66 -6.19 -17.19
C ASP A 280 -27.14 -5.73 -17.05
N GLU A 281 -27.35 -4.49 -16.59
CA GLU A 281 -28.68 -3.92 -16.34
C GLU A 281 -29.32 -3.29 -17.59
N LYS A 282 -28.59 -3.18 -18.70
CA LYS A 282 -29.03 -2.68 -20.01
C LYS A 282 -29.73 -1.33 -19.96
N CYS A 283 -29.27 -0.46 -19.07
CA CYS A 283 -29.81 0.89 -18.96
C CYS A 283 -29.46 1.74 -20.19
N LEU A 284 -30.34 2.64 -20.56
CA LEU A 284 -30.22 3.46 -21.76
C LEU A 284 -29.79 4.89 -21.40
N ILE A 285 -28.90 5.46 -22.21
CA ILE A 285 -28.58 6.87 -22.18
C ILE A 285 -29.74 7.64 -22.87
N PRO A 286 -30.35 8.65 -22.22
CA PRO A 286 -31.36 9.50 -22.85
C PRO A 286 -30.86 10.14 -24.15
N GLU A 287 -31.68 10.19 -25.19
CA GLU A 287 -31.22 10.72 -26.49
C GLU A 287 -30.80 12.18 -26.43
N ASP A 288 -31.48 12.98 -25.63
CA ASP A 288 -31.17 14.39 -25.38
C ASP A 288 -29.92 14.58 -24.51
N GLY A 289 -29.40 13.50 -23.88
CA GLY A 289 -28.22 13.50 -23.05
C GLY A 289 -26.93 12.98 -23.70
N LYS A 290 -26.98 12.45 -24.94
CA LYS A 290 -25.82 11.84 -25.57
C LYS A 290 -24.62 12.79 -25.72
N GLU A 291 -24.86 13.99 -26.22
CA GLU A 291 -23.79 15.00 -26.33
C GLU A 291 -23.18 15.34 -24.98
N LYS A 292 -24.00 15.40 -23.93
CA LYS A 292 -23.54 15.66 -22.55
C LYS A 292 -22.74 14.48 -22.00
N PHE A 293 -23.13 13.25 -22.32
CA PHE A 293 -22.43 12.04 -21.96
C PHE A 293 -21.04 11.95 -22.61
N ASP A 294 -20.97 12.25 -23.92
CA ASP A 294 -19.72 12.22 -24.68
C ASP A 294 -18.71 13.31 -24.23
N ASN A 295 -19.20 14.37 -23.61
CA ASN A 295 -18.39 15.47 -23.06
C ASN A 295 -18.02 15.30 -21.58
N ILE A 296 -18.33 14.18 -20.92
CA ILE A 296 -17.89 13.93 -19.56
C ILE A 296 -16.38 13.79 -19.54
N PRO A 297 -15.67 14.49 -18.61
CA PRO A 297 -14.23 14.42 -18.54
C PRO A 297 -13.75 12.99 -18.24
N GLU A 298 -13.01 12.41 -19.18
CA GLU A 298 -12.55 11.02 -19.11
C GLU A 298 -11.42 10.78 -18.08
N GLU A 299 -10.87 11.84 -17.51
CA GLU A 299 -9.79 11.81 -16.54
C GLU A 299 -10.23 11.41 -15.12
N TYR A 300 -11.53 11.41 -14.85
CA TYR A 300 -12.12 11.05 -13.56
C TYR A 300 -12.62 9.60 -13.53
N SER A 301 -12.74 9.05 -12.35
CA SER A 301 -13.47 7.80 -12.15
C SER A 301 -14.96 8.09 -12.17
N HIS A 302 -15.73 7.28 -12.91
CA HIS A 302 -17.16 7.49 -13.07
C HIS A 302 -17.96 6.43 -12.33
N LEU A 303 -18.97 6.88 -11.62
CA LEU A 303 -20.01 6.05 -11.01
C LEU A 303 -21.35 6.42 -11.67
N TYR A 304 -22.00 5.44 -12.28
CA TYR A 304 -23.22 5.63 -13.06
C TYR A 304 -24.43 5.30 -12.22
N LEU A 305 -25.38 6.25 -12.13
CA LEU A 305 -26.65 6.09 -11.44
C LEU A 305 -27.77 6.04 -12.48
N ALA A 306 -28.56 4.97 -12.50
CA ALA A 306 -29.70 4.83 -13.38
C ALA A 306 -30.98 4.54 -12.58
N ILE A 307 -32.11 5.04 -13.08
CA ILE A 307 -33.45 4.90 -12.51
C ILE A 307 -34.38 4.36 -13.59
N ASP A 308 -35.10 3.28 -13.31
CA ASP A 308 -36.03 2.61 -14.24
C ASP A 308 -35.40 2.36 -15.62
N GLY A 309 -34.17 1.85 -15.63
CA GLY A 309 -33.46 1.50 -16.85
C GLY A 309 -32.98 2.67 -17.70
N ARG A 310 -32.94 3.90 -17.13
CA ARG A 310 -32.42 5.10 -17.80
C ARG A 310 -31.33 5.76 -16.94
N LEU A 311 -30.27 6.18 -17.61
CA LEU A 311 -29.20 6.94 -16.94
C LEU A 311 -29.77 8.24 -16.38
N ALA A 312 -29.65 8.44 -15.07
CA ALA A 312 -30.09 9.63 -14.34
C ALA A 312 -28.93 10.58 -14.02
N ALA A 313 -27.78 10.02 -13.63
CA ALA A 313 -26.58 10.82 -13.36
C ALA A 313 -25.29 10.02 -13.62
N VAL A 314 -24.21 10.76 -13.89
CA VAL A 314 -22.84 10.29 -13.81
C VAL A 314 -22.13 11.11 -12.74
N ILE A 315 -21.64 10.41 -11.74
CA ILE A 315 -20.91 10.99 -10.61
C ILE A 315 -19.42 10.86 -10.91
N CYS A 316 -18.76 12.00 -11.13
CA CYS A 316 -17.35 12.08 -11.44
C CYS A 316 -16.57 12.21 -10.13
N ILE A 317 -15.64 11.28 -9.90
CA ILE A 317 -14.85 11.19 -8.67
C ILE A 317 -13.38 11.37 -9.04
N GLU A 318 -12.71 12.31 -8.38
CA GLU A 318 -11.28 12.56 -8.53
C GLU A 318 -10.53 12.02 -7.30
N ASP A 319 -9.40 11.32 -7.54
CA ASP A 319 -8.39 11.13 -6.50
C ASP A 319 -7.32 12.21 -6.70
N PRO A 320 -7.34 13.28 -5.87
CA PRO A 320 -6.56 14.47 -6.12
C PRO A 320 -5.06 14.17 -6.06
N LEU A 321 -4.31 14.65 -7.04
CA LEU A 321 -2.86 14.62 -7.03
C LEU A 321 -2.32 15.38 -5.82
N ARG A 322 -1.21 14.89 -5.27
CA ARG A 322 -0.44 15.66 -4.29
C ARG A 322 0.12 16.92 -4.94
N GLU A 323 0.11 18.01 -4.22
CA GLU A 323 0.60 19.30 -4.71
C GLU A 323 2.06 19.26 -5.12
N GLU A 324 2.84 18.47 -4.39
CA GLU A 324 4.26 18.25 -4.63
C GLU A 324 4.59 17.23 -5.73
N ALA A 325 3.62 16.49 -6.28
CA ALA A 325 3.87 15.36 -7.19
C ALA A 325 4.70 15.77 -8.43
N LYS A 326 4.31 16.84 -9.11
CA LYS A 326 5.03 17.34 -10.29
C LYS A 326 6.43 17.83 -9.93
N ALA A 327 6.54 18.66 -8.89
CA ALA A 327 7.83 19.19 -8.44
C ALA A 327 8.78 18.06 -8.01
N SER A 328 8.26 17.01 -7.38
CA SER A 328 9.04 15.83 -6.99
C SER A 328 9.59 15.08 -8.21
N VAL A 329 8.78 14.90 -9.26
CA VAL A 329 9.25 14.28 -10.52
C VAL A 329 10.36 15.10 -11.17
N GLU A 330 10.22 16.42 -11.21
CA GLU A 330 11.25 17.32 -11.74
C GLU A 330 12.54 17.26 -10.90
N ALA A 331 12.43 17.26 -9.58
CA ALA A 331 13.57 17.15 -8.66
C ALA A 331 14.32 15.82 -8.82
N LEU A 332 13.60 14.70 -8.99
CA LEU A 332 14.20 13.40 -9.24
C LEU A 332 14.98 13.35 -10.56
N ARG A 333 14.49 14.00 -11.60
CA ARG A 333 15.25 14.17 -12.86
C ARG A 333 16.55 14.96 -12.63
N GLY A 334 16.46 16.05 -11.86
CA GLY A 334 17.62 16.84 -11.45
C GLY A 334 18.63 16.05 -10.62
N ALA A 335 18.20 15.08 -9.87
CA ALA A 335 19.03 14.17 -9.10
C ALA A 335 19.66 13.02 -9.91
N GLY A 336 19.41 12.93 -11.23
CA GLY A 336 20.03 11.96 -12.13
C GLY A 336 19.17 10.74 -12.47
N ILE A 337 17.90 10.71 -12.06
CA ILE A 337 16.97 9.65 -12.48
C ILE A 337 16.64 9.83 -13.95
N SER A 338 17.01 8.85 -14.76
CA SER A 338 16.86 8.89 -16.22
C SER A 338 15.50 8.49 -16.72
N LYS A 339 14.74 7.71 -15.90
CA LYS A 339 13.43 7.20 -16.30
C LYS A 339 12.46 7.18 -15.12
N ILE A 340 11.31 7.80 -15.32
CA ILE A 340 10.23 7.87 -14.34
C ILE A 340 8.97 7.25 -14.95
N VAL A 341 8.43 6.25 -14.28
CA VAL A 341 7.30 5.45 -14.74
C VAL A 341 6.16 5.54 -13.73
N MET A 342 4.93 5.60 -14.18
CA MET A 342 3.73 5.47 -13.35
C MET A 342 3.02 4.16 -13.65
N MET A 343 2.54 3.49 -12.62
CA MET A 343 1.67 2.31 -12.73
C MET A 343 0.37 2.55 -11.98
N THR A 344 -0.73 2.11 -12.57
CA THR A 344 -2.07 2.24 -11.98
C THR A 344 -3.00 1.12 -12.44
N GLY A 345 -3.97 0.75 -11.59
CA GLY A 345 -5.08 -0.11 -11.98
C GLY A 345 -6.20 0.63 -12.72
N ASP A 346 -6.10 1.95 -12.88
CA ASP A 346 -7.10 2.74 -13.58
C ASP A 346 -7.10 2.49 -15.09
N SER A 347 -8.17 2.96 -15.74
CA SER A 347 -8.29 2.95 -17.20
C SER A 347 -7.15 3.73 -17.89
N ASP A 348 -6.86 3.37 -19.13
CA ASP A 348 -5.80 4.02 -19.94
C ASP A 348 -6.02 5.53 -20.05
N ARG A 349 -7.26 5.99 -20.18
CA ARG A 349 -7.63 7.41 -20.32
C ARG A 349 -7.23 8.20 -19.08
N THR A 350 -7.62 7.72 -17.90
CA THR A 350 -7.27 8.33 -16.60
C THR A 350 -5.76 8.33 -16.38
N ALA A 351 -5.11 7.20 -16.65
CA ALA A 351 -3.67 7.05 -16.50
C ALA A 351 -2.90 8.04 -17.39
N LYS A 352 -3.31 8.19 -18.66
CA LYS A 352 -2.72 9.12 -19.62
C LYS A 352 -2.82 10.58 -19.17
N ALA A 353 -4.00 11.00 -18.70
CA ALA A 353 -4.23 12.38 -18.24
C ALA A 353 -3.36 12.69 -17.02
N ILE A 354 -3.28 11.80 -16.05
CA ILE A 354 -2.46 11.97 -14.86
C ILE A 354 -0.97 11.94 -15.19
N ALA A 355 -0.53 11.02 -16.05
CA ALA A 355 0.86 10.95 -16.51
C ALA A 355 1.33 12.24 -17.15
N ALA A 356 0.50 12.88 -17.98
CA ALA A 356 0.78 14.17 -18.61
C ALA A 356 0.84 15.31 -17.56
N ARG A 357 -0.04 15.33 -16.57
CA ARG A 357 -0.07 16.35 -15.49
C ARG A 357 1.17 16.28 -14.60
N VAL A 358 1.61 15.06 -14.25
CA VAL A 358 2.75 14.82 -13.37
C VAL A 358 4.08 14.90 -14.13
N GLY A 359 4.08 14.60 -15.44
CA GLY A 359 5.25 14.69 -16.29
C GLY A 359 6.13 13.44 -16.23
N VAL A 360 5.57 12.24 -16.04
CA VAL A 360 6.32 10.97 -16.11
C VAL A 360 6.64 10.59 -17.55
N ASP A 361 7.67 9.77 -17.77
CA ASP A 361 8.13 9.38 -19.12
C ASP A 361 7.28 8.27 -19.74
N LYS A 362 6.73 7.41 -18.89
CA LYS A 362 5.88 6.29 -19.30
C LYS A 362 4.86 5.98 -18.23
N TYR A 363 3.70 5.49 -18.65
CA TYR A 363 2.70 4.95 -17.74
C TYR A 363 2.26 3.56 -18.19
N TYR A 364 1.70 2.81 -17.25
CA TYR A 364 1.00 1.55 -17.46
C TYR A 364 -0.33 1.62 -16.73
N SER A 365 -1.40 1.38 -17.45
CA SER A 365 -2.79 1.34 -17.00
C SER A 365 -3.26 -0.10 -16.77
N GLU A 366 -4.35 -0.29 -16.05
CA GLU A 366 -5.01 -1.58 -15.84
C GLU A 366 -4.07 -2.66 -15.26
N VAL A 367 -3.06 -2.22 -14.49
CA VAL A 367 -2.01 -3.10 -13.93
C VAL A 367 -2.49 -3.76 -12.65
N LEU A 368 -2.48 -5.08 -12.63
CA LEU A 368 -2.75 -5.85 -11.42
C LEU A 368 -1.54 -5.81 -10.46
N PRO A 369 -1.75 -6.03 -9.15
CA PRO A 369 -0.67 -6.06 -8.17
C PRO A 369 0.47 -7.03 -8.53
N GLU A 370 0.14 -8.19 -9.11
CA GLU A 370 1.09 -9.22 -9.56
C GLU A 370 1.95 -8.74 -10.72
N ASP A 371 1.39 -7.96 -11.65
CA ASP A 371 2.11 -7.43 -12.80
C ASP A 371 3.12 -6.34 -12.40
N LYS A 372 2.84 -5.61 -11.31
CA LYS A 372 3.78 -4.62 -10.76
C LYS A 372 5.08 -5.29 -10.31
N ALA A 373 4.98 -6.42 -9.60
CA ALA A 373 6.15 -7.20 -9.17
C ALA A 373 6.93 -7.77 -10.37
N LYS A 374 6.21 -8.33 -11.34
CA LYS A 374 6.80 -8.87 -12.56
C LYS A 374 7.57 -7.83 -13.37
N PHE A 375 7.02 -6.61 -13.49
CA PHE A 375 7.73 -5.52 -14.16
C PHE A 375 9.07 -5.19 -13.48
N VAL A 376 9.10 -5.15 -12.15
CA VAL A 376 10.34 -4.90 -11.40
C VAL A 376 11.36 -6.02 -11.64
N GLU A 377 10.92 -7.28 -11.64
CA GLU A 377 11.79 -8.43 -11.92
C GLU A 377 12.36 -8.40 -13.34
N GLU A 378 11.53 -8.10 -14.34
CA GLU A 378 11.96 -7.97 -15.73
C GLU A 378 12.96 -6.81 -15.92
N ALA A 379 12.72 -5.69 -15.26
CA ALA A 379 13.64 -4.56 -15.30
C ALA A 379 14.99 -4.87 -14.62
N LYS A 380 14.99 -5.62 -13.52
CA LYS A 380 16.20 -6.15 -12.87
C LYS A 380 16.94 -7.12 -13.77
N ALA A 381 16.25 -8.02 -14.45
CA ALA A 381 16.85 -8.97 -15.40
C ALA A 381 17.55 -8.27 -16.57
N GLN A 382 17.07 -7.06 -16.93
CA GLN A 382 17.70 -6.18 -17.94
C GLN A 382 18.87 -5.35 -17.38
N GLY A 383 19.31 -5.61 -16.15
CA GLY A 383 20.39 -4.89 -15.48
C GLY A 383 20.03 -3.47 -15.02
N ARG A 384 18.74 -3.11 -15.00
CA ARG A 384 18.30 -1.80 -14.53
C ARG A 384 18.16 -1.81 -13.01
N LYS A 385 18.60 -0.75 -12.36
CA LYS A 385 18.36 -0.51 -10.94
C LYS A 385 17.09 0.31 -10.78
N VAL A 386 16.05 -0.33 -10.26
CA VAL A 386 14.69 0.20 -10.17
C VAL A 386 14.34 0.46 -8.71
N LEU A 387 13.81 1.65 -8.44
CA LEU A 387 13.11 1.97 -7.21
C LEU A 387 11.62 1.93 -7.48
N MET A 388 10.87 1.26 -6.65
CA MET A 388 9.42 1.30 -6.69
C MET A 388 8.88 1.97 -5.43
N LEU A 389 7.98 2.93 -5.66
CA LEU A 389 7.28 3.67 -4.60
C LEU A 389 5.81 3.28 -4.65
N SER A 390 5.33 2.67 -3.58
CA SER A 390 3.94 2.25 -3.43
C SER A 390 3.56 2.23 -1.95
N LEU A 391 2.27 2.38 -1.64
CA LEU A 391 1.71 2.15 -0.30
C LEU A 391 1.56 0.66 0.00
N ILE A 392 1.53 -0.19 -1.02
CA ILE A 392 1.37 -1.64 -0.87
C ILE A 392 2.76 -2.26 -0.88
N HIS A 393 3.08 -3.04 0.16
CA HIS A 393 4.27 -3.89 0.14
C HIS A 393 4.10 -4.96 -0.95
N ILE A 394 5.01 -4.94 -1.90
CA ILE A 394 5.09 -5.91 -3.00
C ILE A 394 6.05 -7.02 -2.60
#